data_ff5a106bff79f7839b0cc8e99ffbc722
#
_entry.id   ff5a106bff79f7839b0cc8e99ffbc722
#
_cell.length_a   1.000
_cell.length_b   1.000
_cell.length_c   1.000
_cell.angle_alpha   90.00
_cell.angle_beta   90.00
_cell.angle_gamma   90.00
#
_symmetry.space_group_name_H-M   'P 1'
#
loop_
_entity.id
_entity.type
_entity.pdbx_description
1 polymer ?
#
loop_
_entity_poly.entity_id
_entity_poly.type
_entity_poly.pdbx_seq_one_letter_code
_entity_poly.pdbx_strand_id
1 'polypeptide(L)'
;PVLTVWDGNGAMYVAEMRSYMQDENGTGTKTLRNGRIKKLVDLNGDGRMDKATIFVDNLNLPRMILPLDDWIAVRETDTMDVIAYRDTDGDGVADENKMLYEKGPYSRNGPKTSVEHQDSGMLWNVDNQIYITYNMERYQFTDGTWRAEKQPGHWTQWGLTHDDYGKLFWIDNTRPLKAAQFHPKYWKT
;
A
#
# COMPACT_ATOMS: atom_id res chain seq x y z
N PRO A 1 -13.21 -4.81 0.00
CA PRO A 1 -12.19 -3.76 -0.11
C PRO A 1 -11.51 -3.53 1.24
N VAL A 2 -10.21 -3.24 1.22
CA VAL A 2 -9.44 -2.92 2.43
C VAL A 2 -8.73 -1.58 2.33
N LEU A 3 -8.49 -1.10 1.12
CA LEU A 3 -7.87 0.20 0.85
C LEU A 3 -8.40 0.76 -0.46
N THR A 4 -8.59 2.06 -0.49
CA THR A 4 -8.98 2.82 -1.69
C THR A 4 -8.06 4.01 -1.82
N VAL A 5 -7.54 4.24 -3.03
CA VAL A 5 -6.71 5.39 -3.37
C VAL A 5 -7.16 5.99 -4.70
N TRP A 6 -6.83 7.26 -4.91
CA TRP A 6 -7.09 7.99 -6.14
C TRP A 6 -5.78 8.33 -6.83
N ASP A 7 -5.72 8.21 -8.15
CA ASP A 7 -4.62 8.75 -8.93
C ASP A 7 -4.85 10.25 -9.26
N GLY A 8 -3.84 10.85 -9.89
CA GLY A 8 -3.92 12.26 -10.30
C GLY A 8 -4.92 12.55 -11.44
N ASN A 9 -5.45 11.52 -12.09
CA ASN A 9 -6.38 11.62 -13.20
C ASN A 9 -7.84 11.37 -12.80
N GLY A 10 -8.09 11.10 -11.49
CA GLY A 10 -9.43 10.87 -10.96
C GLY A 10 -9.91 9.43 -11.04
N ALA A 11 -9.05 8.46 -11.41
CA ALA A 11 -9.39 7.06 -11.28
C ALA A 11 -9.19 6.57 -9.84
N MET A 12 -10.10 5.72 -9.38
CA MET A 12 -10.07 5.12 -8.05
C MET A 12 -9.57 3.68 -8.13
N TYR A 13 -8.57 3.35 -7.32
CA TYR A 13 -8.06 1.99 -7.19
C TYR A 13 -8.45 1.38 -5.85
N VAL A 14 -8.95 0.16 -5.90
CA VAL A 14 -9.50 -0.55 -4.72
C VAL A 14 -8.80 -1.89 -4.54
N ALA A 15 -8.12 -2.07 -3.41
CA ALA A 15 -7.55 -3.36 -3.03
C ALA A 15 -8.62 -4.26 -2.41
N GLU A 16 -8.73 -5.49 -2.91
CA GLU A 16 -9.66 -6.51 -2.43
C GLU A 16 -8.89 -7.72 -1.89
N MET A 17 -8.92 -7.92 -0.58
CA MET A 17 -8.40 -9.12 0.10
C MET A 17 -9.50 -10.17 0.15
N ARG A 18 -9.65 -10.98 -0.90
CA ARG A 18 -10.82 -11.85 -1.06
C ARG A 18 -10.72 -13.18 -0.30
N SER A 19 -9.52 -13.63 0.04
CA SER A 19 -9.31 -14.88 0.79
C SER A 19 -9.11 -14.70 2.29
N TYR A 20 -9.22 -13.45 2.81
CA TYR A 20 -9.02 -13.21 4.23
C TYR A 20 -10.21 -13.71 5.05
N MET A 21 -9.95 -14.64 5.98
CA MET A 21 -10.91 -15.16 6.96
C MET A 21 -12.28 -15.53 6.37
N GLN A 22 -12.28 -16.32 5.30
CA GLN A 22 -13.51 -16.75 4.63
C GLN A 22 -14.28 -17.82 5.40
N ASP A 23 -13.60 -18.52 6.31
CA ASP A 23 -14.19 -19.45 7.24
C ASP A 23 -13.55 -19.27 8.63
N GLU A 24 -14.11 -19.91 9.67
CA GLU A 24 -13.64 -19.82 11.05
C GLU A 24 -12.23 -20.38 11.26
N ASN A 25 -11.75 -21.23 10.36
CA ASN A 25 -10.40 -21.80 10.40
C ASN A 25 -9.39 -20.97 9.61
N GLY A 26 -9.83 -19.95 8.85
CA GLY A 26 -9.00 -19.16 7.95
C GLY A 26 -8.39 -19.98 6.82
N THR A 27 -9.10 -21.01 6.35
CA THR A 27 -8.64 -21.91 5.29
C THR A 27 -8.31 -21.14 4.02
N GLY A 28 -7.14 -21.37 3.46
CA GLY A 28 -6.71 -20.74 2.21
C GLY A 28 -6.36 -19.25 2.32
N THR A 29 -6.44 -18.63 3.50
CA THR A 29 -6.19 -17.19 3.69
C THR A 29 -4.88 -16.72 3.05
N LYS A 30 -3.79 -17.48 3.19
CA LYS A 30 -2.48 -17.13 2.62
C LYS A 30 -2.13 -17.87 1.32
N THR A 31 -2.91 -18.85 0.91
CA THR A 31 -2.60 -19.73 -0.23
C THR A 31 -3.45 -19.47 -1.44
N LEU A 32 -4.65 -18.93 -1.25
CA LEU A 32 -5.53 -18.56 -2.35
C LEU A 32 -5.15 -17.18 -2.89
N ARG A 33 -4.45 -17.16 -4.01
CA ARG A 33 -4.12 -15.92 -4.72
C ARG A 33 -5.33 -15.42 -5.53
N ASN A 34 -6.39 -15.01 -4.84
CA ASN A 34 -7.62 -14.48 -5.43
C ASN A 34 -7.88 -12.99 -5.07
N GLY A 35 -6.92 -12.36 -4.40
CA GLY A 35 -6.94 -10.91 -4.19
C GLY A 35 -6.72 -10.16 -5.50
N ARG A 36 -7.17 -8.92 -5.57
CA ARG A 36 -7.06 -8.11 -6.79
C ARG A 36 -7.09 -6.61 -6.48
N ILE A 37 -6.67 -5.84 -7.47
CA ILE A 37 -6.88 -4.39 -7.53
C ILE A 37 -7.92 -4.11 -8.60
N LYS A 38 -8.97 -3.35 -8.26
CA LYS A 38 -9.91 -2.80 -9.24
C LYS A 38 -9.57 -1.35 -9.56
N LYS A 39 -9.76 -0.97 -10.82
CA LYS A 39 -9.75 0.41 -11.29
C LYS A 39 -11.19 0.84 -11.60
N LEU A 40 -11.62 1.95 -11.04
CA LEU A 40 -12.93 2.52 -11.27
C LEU A 40 -12.76 3.93 -11.84
N VAL A 41 -13.58 4.27 -12.83
CA VAL A 41 -13.49 5.54 -13.55
C VAL A 41 -14.88 6.16 -13.68
N ASP A 42 -14.97 7.44 -13.39
CA ASP A 42 -16.11 8.29 -13.72
C ASP A 42 -15.87 8.84 -15.15
N LEU A 43 -16.67 8.39 -16.12
CA LEU A 43 -16.48 8.72 -17.53
C LEU A 43 -17.15 10.04 -17.93
N ASN A 44 -18.14 10.48 -17.15
CA ASN A 44 -18.96 11.63 -17.50
C ASN A 44 -18.79 12.83 -16.55
N GLY A 45 -18.05 12.65 -15.44
CA GLY A 45 -17.75 13.71 -14.46
C GLY A 45 -18.90 14.01 -13.50
N ASP A 46 -19.86 13.09 -13.31
CA ASP A 46 -21.00 13.29 -12.43
C ASP A 46 -20.75 12.88 -10.95
N GLY A 47 -19.55 12.40 -10.66
CA GLY A 47 -19.13 11.94 -9.32
C GLY A 47 -19.50 10.49 -9.03
N ARG A 48 -19.95 9.73 -10.03
CA ARG A 48 -20.24 8.29 -9.92
C ARG A 48 -19.31 7.49 -10.81
N MET A 49 -18.91 6.33 -10.34
CA MET A 49 -18.04 5.45 -11.12
C MET A 49 -18.86 4.68 -12.15
N ASP A 50 -18.66 4.96 -13.44
CA ASP A 50 -19.37 4.32 -14.56
C ASP A 50 -18.73 3.01 -14.99
N LYS A 51 -17.42 2.91 -14.93
CA LYS A 51 -16.66 1.74 -15.39
C LYS A 51 -15.83 1.17 -14.25
N ALA A 52 -15.84 -0.15 -14.10
CA ALA A 52 -14.98 -0.90 -13.18
C ALA A 52 -14.29 -2.04 -13.94
N THR A 53 -12.96 -2.08 -13.86
CA THR A 53 -12.13 -3.16 -14.43
C THR A 53 -11.31 -3.84 -13.34
N ILE A 54 -10.88 -5.09 -13.59
CA ILE A 54 -9.87 -5.73 -12.75
C ILE A 54 -8.50 -5.28 -13.27
N PHE A 55 -7.89 -4.35 -12.56
CA PHE A 55 -6.60 -3.78 -12.94
C PHE A 55 -5.45 -4.77 -12.78
N VAL A 56 -5.38 -5.47 -11.63
CA VAL A 56 -4.45 -6.58 -11.38
C VAL A 56 -5.19 -7.68 -10.65
N ASP A 57 -5.04 -8.92 -11.07
CA ASP A 57 -5.65 -10.10 -10.44
C ASP A 57 -4.59 -11.05 -9.85
N ASN A 58 -5.04 -12.11 -9.21
CA ASN A 58 -4.21 -13.20 -8.66
C ASN A 58 -3.18 -12.74 -7.62
N LEU A 59 -3.53 -11.75 -6.80
CA LEU A 59 -2.68 -11.23 -5.73
C LEU A 59 -2.89 -11.98 -4.40
N ASN A 60 -1.83 -12.09 -3.60
CA ASN A 60 -1.91 -12.63 -2.25
C ASN A 60 -2.25 -11.52 -1.25
N LEU A 61 -3.55 -11.36 -0.94
CA LEU A 61 -4.04 -10.40 0.04
C LEU A 61 -3.37 -9.01 -0.12
N PRO A 62 -3.62 -8.30 -1.25
CA PRO A 62 -3.02 -6.98 -1.50
C PRO A 62 -3.52 -5.99 -0.43
N ARG A 63 -2.59 -5.31 0.24
CA ARG A 63 -2.92 -4.46 1.38
C ARG A 63 -2.44 -3.03 1.27
N MET A 64 -1.54 -2.76 0.35
CA MET A 64 -1.04 -1.41 0.11
C MET A 64 -1.04 -1.12 -1.38
N ILE A 65 -1.57 0.04 -1.74
CA ILE A 65 -1.53 0.62 -3.08
C ILE A 65 -1.10 2.08 -2.96
N LEU A 66 -0.22 2.50 -3.87
CA LEU A 66 0.21 3.89 -3.98
C LEU A 66 0.32 4.29 -5.44
N PRO A 67 -0.45 5.26 -5.92
CA PRO A 67 -0.27 5.82 -7.25
C PRO A 67 1.07 6.57 -7.36
N LEU A 68 1.79 6.33 -8.45
CA LEU A 68 3.08 6.94 -8.80
C LEU A 68 3.04 7.33 -10.28
N ASP A 69 2.50 8.49 -10.58
CA ASP A 69 2.21 8.95 -11.93
C ASP A 69 1.28 7.97 -12.68
N ASP A 70 1.72 7.32 -13.74
CA ASP A 70 0.98 6.29 -14.49
C ASP A 70 1.16 4.86 -13.95
N TRP A 71 1.93 4.69 -12.87
CA TRP A 71 2.15 3.41 -12.20
C TRP A 71 1.36 3.30 -10.90
N ILE A 72 0.95 2.09 -10.57
CA ILE A 72 0.35 1.75 -9.28
C ILE A 72 1.28 0.80 -8.55
N ALA A 73 1.95 1.29 -7.51
CA ALA A 73 2.76 0.48 -6.63
C ALA A 73 1.86 -0.36 -5.72
N VAL A 74 2.13 -1.65 -5.64
CA VAL A 74 1.35 -2.64 -4.88
C VAL A 74 2.29 -3.45 -3.98
N ARG A 75 1.86 -3.69 -2.75
CA ARG A 75 2.48 -4.65 -1.86
C ARG A 75 1.48 -5.68 -1.39
N GLU A 76 1.87 -6.93 -1.49
CA GLU A 76 1.08 -8.08 -1.05
C GLU A 76 1.42 -8.47 0.40
N THR A 77 0.63 -9.37 0.96
CA THR A 77 0.91 -10.01 2.26
C THR A 77 2.10 -10.99 2.13
N ASP A 78 2.83 -11.16 3.23
CA ASP A 78 3.98 -12.06 3.39
C ASP A 78 5.22 -11.70 2.56
N THR A 79 5.23 -10.55 1.89
CA THR A 79 6.43 -10.03 1.21
C THR A 79 6.72 -8.59 1.64
N MET A 80 7.97 -8.19 1.50
CA MET A 80 8.40 -6.80 1.61
C MET A 80 8.65 -6.16 0.23
N ASP A 81 8.46 -6.93 -0.83
CA ASP A 81 8.62 -6.46 -2.19
C ASP A 81 7.51 -5.49 -2.59
N VAL A 82 7.84 -4.53 -3.40
CA VAL A 82 6.89 -3.59 -4.00
C VAL A 82 6.98 -3.69 -5.51
N ILE A 83 5.88 -4.04 -6.14
CA ILE A 83 5.74 -4.17 -7.59
C ILE A 83 4.86 -3.03 -8.08
N ALA A 84 5.29 -2.32 -9.12
CA ALA A 84 4.46 -1.35 -9.81
C ALA A 84 3.83 -1.98 -11.06
N TYR A 85 2.60 -1.61 -11.30
CA TYR A 85 1.78 -2.05 -12.43
C TYR A 85 1.31 -0.85 -13.23
N ARG A 86 1.23 -0.99 -14.55
CA ARG A 86 0.79 0.05 -15.47
C ARG A 86 -0.12 -0.54 -16.55
N ASP A 87 -1.11 0.24 -16.95
CA ASP A 87 -2.01 0.03 -18.08
C ASP A 87 -1.49 0.93 -19.23
N THR A 88 -0.88 0.32 -20.26
CA THR A 88 -0.20 1.09 -21.33
C THR A 88 -1.11 1.36 -22.52
N ASP A 89 -2.19 0.59 -22.71
CA ASP A 89 -3.13 0.72 -23.81
C ASP A 89 -4.46 1.38 -23.43
N GLY A 90 -4.68 1.62 -22.13
CA GLY A 90 -5.85 2.36 -21.62
C GLY A 90 -7.13 1.53 -21.49
N ASP A 91 -7.05 0.21 -21.53
CA ASP A 91 -8.22 -0.67 -21.39
C ASP A 91 -8.70 -0.82 -19.95
N GLY A 92 -7.85 -0.46 -18.99
CA GLY A 92 -8.08 -0.51 -17.55
C GLY A 92 -7.50 -1.74 -16.86
N VAL A 93 -6.73 -2.56 -17.59
CA VAL A 93 -6.02 -3.73 -17.09
C VAL A 93 -4.52 -3.47 -17.17
N ALA A 94 -3.78 -3.82 -16.16
CA ALA A 94 -2.32 -3.67 -16.19
C ALA A 94 -1.68 -4.71 -17.11
N ASP A 95 -0.93 -4.25 -18.08
CA ASP A 95 -0.19 -5.05 -19.08
C ASP A 95 1.33 -4.97 -18.88
N GLU A 96 1.80 -4.06 -18.04
CA GLU A 96 3.22 -3.92 -17.69
C GLU A 96 3.40 -3.92 -16.17
N ASN A 97 4.52 -4.53 -15.73
CA ASN A 97 4.92 -4.45 -14.32
C ASN A 97 6.44 -4.34 -14.18
N LYS A 98 6.88 -3.78 -13.04
CA LYS A 98 8.29 -3.71 -12.67
C LYS A 98 8.48 -3.83 -11.16
N MET A 99 9.56 -4.45 -10.74
CA MET A 99 10.00 -4.44 -9.34
C MET A 99 10.55 -3.05 -8.98
N LEU A 100 9.92 -2.38 -8.01
CA LEU A 100 10.41 -1.10 -7.48
C LEU A 100 11.34 -1.31 -6.30
N TYR A 101 11.05 -2.28 -5.45
CA TYR A 101 11.81 -2.60 -4.26
C TYR A 101 11.76 -4.09 -4.00
N GLU A 102 12.93 -4.71 -3.94
CA GLU A 102 13.10 -6.14 -3.67
C GLU A 102 13.76 -6.34 -2.32
N LYS A 103 13.07 -6.99 -1.40
CA LYS A 103 13.58 -7.32 -0.07
C LYS A 103 13.25 -8.75 0.33
N GLY A 104 12.35 -9.40 -0.39
CA GLY A 104 11.96 -10.78 -0.17
C GLY A 104 10.89 -10.96 0.91
N PRO A 105 10.83 -12.14 1.54
CA PRO A 105 9.77 -12.49 2.46
C PRO A 105 9.67 -11.57 3.67
N TYR A 106 8.45 -11.33 4.14
CA TYR A 106 8.22 -10.59 5.38
C TYR A 106 8.73 -11.39 6.59
N SER A 107 9.74 -10.86 7.27
CA SER A 107 10.47 -11.62 8.29
C SER A 107 10.54 -10.97 9.67
N ARG A 108 9.71 -9.98 9.96
CA ARG A 108 9.79 -9.21 11.21
C ARG A 108 9.84 -10.07 12.48
N ASN A 109 9.09 -11.17 12.51
CA ASN A 109 9.01 -12.09 13.65
C ASN A 109 9.20 -13.56 13.23
N GLY A 110 9.91 -13.79 12.11
CA GLY A 110 10.13 -15.13 11.57
C GLY A 110 8.98 -15.68 10.71
N PRO A 111 9.04 -16.95 10.32
CA PRO A 111 8.17 -17.54 9.28
C PRO A 111 6.68 -17.68 9.66
N LYS A 112 6.30 -17.36 10.89
CA LYS A 112 4.91 -17.42 11.39
C LYS A 112 4.31 -16.03 11.61
N THR A 113 4.58 -15.09 10.74
CA THR A 113 4.03 -13.74 10.85
C THR A 113 2.50 -13.77 10.72
N SER A 114 1.81 -13.16 11.70
CA SER A 114 0.36 -12.99 11.63
C SER A 114 -0.02 -12.18 10.40
N VAL A 115 -1.05 -12.62 9.68
CA VAL A 115 -1.62 -11.87 8.55
C VAL A 115 -2.07 -10.47 8.97
N GLU A 116 -2.56 -10.34 10.20
CA GLU A 116 -3.07 -9.08 10.74
C GLU A 116 -1.95 -8.10 11.14
N HIS A 117 -0.76 -8.60 11.44
CA HIS A 117 0.31 -7.80 12.03
C HIS A 117 1.45 -7.52 11.04
N GLN A 118 1.12 -7.24 9.80
CA GLN A 118 2.05 -6.80 8.75
C GLN A 118 1.81 -5.34 8.37
N ASP A 119 2.71 -4.76 7.59
CA ASP A 119 2.57 -3.41 7.07
C ASP A 119 1.27 -3.27 6.27
N SER A 120 0.52 -2.20 6.50
CA SER A 120 -0.84 -2.05 5.95
C SER A 120 -1.16 -0.66 5.41
N GLY A 121 -0.21 0.27 5.43
CA GLY A 121 -0.37 1.61 4.90
C GLY A 121 0.90 2.07 4.22
N MET A 122 0.75 2.73 3.08
CA MET A 122 1.82 3.31 2.28
C MET A 122 1.41 4.73 1.89
N LEU A 123 2.25 5.71 2.18
CA LEU A 123 1.93 7.13 2.01
C LEU A 123 3.13 7.89 1.46
N TRP A 124 2.94 8.61 0.36
CA TRP A 124 3.92 9.58 -0.12
C TRP A 124 3.66 10.92 0.55
N ASN A 125 4.65 11.41 1.29
CA ASN A 125 4.56 12.65 2.04
C ASN A 125 5.22 13.81 1.28
N VAL A 126 4.91 15.05 1.65
CA VAL A 126 5.40 16.29 1.03
C VAL A 126 6.93 16.47 1.13
N ASP A 127 7.60 15.72 1.97
CA ASP A 127 9.06 15.67 2.08
C ASP A 127 9.73 14.75 1.04
N ASN A 128 8.96 14.27 0.07
CA ASN A 128 9.37 13.32 -0.96
C ASN A 128 9.86 11.97 -0.41
N GLN A 129 9.30 11.56 0.74
CA GLN A 129 9.52 10.25 1.33
C GLN A 129 8.23 9.43 1.32
N ILE A 130 8.37 8.13 1.14
CA ILE A 130 7.27 7.18 1.22
C ILE A 130 7.37 6.49 2.58
N TYR A 131 6.32 6.63 3.39
CA TYR A 131 6.23 6.04 4.71
C TYR A 131 5.37 4.78 4.65
N ILE A 132 5.82 3.72 5.32
CA ILE A 132 5.11 2.46 5.42
C ILE A 132 4.82 2.18 6.90
N THR A 133 3.59 1.75 7.20
CA THR A 133 3.23 1.34 8.56
C THR A 133 4.04 0.14 9.01
N TYR A 134 4.22 -0.03 10.32
CA TYR A 134 4.94 -1.13 10.95
C TYR A 134 6.43 -1.21 10.66
N ASN A 135 6.89 -0.64 9.57
CA ASN A 135 8.27 -0.70 9.17
C ASN A 135 9.07 0.43 9.81
N MET A 136 10.30 0.16 10.16
CA MET A 136 11.25 1.16 10.62
C MET A 136 12.03 1.77 9.43
N GLU A 137 11.50 1.67 8.23
CA GLU A 137 12.10 2.21 7.02
C GLU A 137 11.15 3.23 6.39
N ARG A 138 11.71 4.26 5.81
CA ARG A 138 11.07 5.12 4.84
C ARG A 138 11.78 4.96 3.52
N TYR A 139 11.09 5.28 2.45
CA TYR A 139 11.59 5.08 1.11
C TYR A 139 11.60 6.41 0.38
N GLN A 140 12.65 6.64 -0.39
CA GLN A 140 12.70 7.69 -1.38
C GLN A 140 12.58 7.08 -2.76
N PHE A 141 11.62 7.55 -3.54
CA PHE A 141 11.49 7.19 -4.94
C PHE A 141 12.33 8.14 -5.78
N THR A 142 13.37 7.62 -6.42
CA THR A 142 14.30 8.42 -7.23
C THR A 142 14.76 7.59 -8.42
N ASP A 143 14.74 8.20 -9.61
CA ASP A 143 15.17 7.56 -10.86
C ASP A 143 14.47 6.21 -11.14
N GLY A 144 13.18 6.12 -10.84
CA GLY A 144 12.36 4.92 -11.05
C GLY A 144 12.61 3.77 -10.08
N THR A 145 13.37 4.00 -9.01
CA THR A 145 13.69 3.01 -7.97
C THR A 145 13.45 3.54 -6.57
N TRP A 146 13.21 2.63 -5.63
CA TRP A 146 13.08 2.95 -4.21
C TRP A 146 14.40 2.72 -3.47
N ARG A 147 14.75 3.68 -2.64
CA ARG A 147 15.87 3.59 -1.70
C ARG A 147 15.34 3.62 -0.29
N ALA A 148 15.65 2.57 0.49
CA ALA A 148 15.22 2.48 1.88
C ALA A 148 16.19 3.20 2.82
N GLU A 149 15.64 3.94 3.78
CA GLU A 149 16.37 4.52 4.90
C GLU A 149 15.77 4.05 6.21
N LYS A 150 16.60 3.56 7.10
CA LYS A 150 16.17 3.10 8.42
C LYS A 150 15.72 4.27 9.28
N GLN A 151 14.57 4.15 9.92
CA GLN A 151 14.01 5.15 10.81
C GLN A 151 14.05 4.69 12.26
N PRO A 152 14.28 5.61 13.23
CA PRO A 152 14.12 5.27 14.63
C PRO A 152 12.64 5.14 15.01
N GLY A 153 12.34 4.20 15.88
CA GLY A 153 11.02 4.05 16.49
C GLY A 153 10.04 3.15 15.76
N HIS A 154 8.88 3.03 16.35
CA HIS A 154 7.78 2.19 15.91
C HIS A 154 6.68 3.08 15.38
N TRP A 155 6.40 2.97 14.10
CA TRP A 155 5.22 3.56 13.50
C TRP A 155 4.03 2.63 13.68
N THR A 156 2.89 3.16 13.73
CA THR A 156 1.56 2.65 13.51
C THR A 156 1.44 1.21 12.99
N GLN A 157 0.27 0.64 13.20
CA GLN A 157 -0.09 -0.66 12.66
C GLN A 157 -0.97 -0.56 11.40
N TRP A 158 -1.89 0.42 11.35
CA TRP A 158 -2.94 0.44 10.33
C TRP A 158 -2.95 1.73 9.52
N GLY A 159 -3.60 2.76 10.00
CA GLY A 159 -3.79 4.00 9.27
C GLY A 159 -2.57 4.92 9.30
N LEU A 160 -2.30 5.59 8.19
CA LEU A 160 -1.26 6.58 8.04
C LEU A 160 -1.76 7.69 7.12
N THR A 161 -1.60 8.95 7.52
CA THR A 161 -1.91 10.13 6.72
C THR A 161 -1.01 11.30 7.13
N HIS A 162 -1.08 12.41 6.40
CA HIS A 162 -0.41 13.67 6.75
C HIS A 162 -1.35 14.86 6.60
N ASP A 163 -1.00 15.98 7.23
CA ASP A 163 -1.60 17.29 6.96
C ASP A 163 -0.88 18.01 5.79
N ASP A 164 -1.33 19.20 5.46
CA ASP A 164 -0.78 20.01 4.35
C ASP A 164 0.68 20.41 4.55
N TYR A 165 1.21 20.26 5.76
CA TYR A 165 2.61 20.56 6.11
C TYR A 165 3.47 19.30 6.20
N GLY A 166 2.92 18.12 5.91
CA GLY A 166 3.62 16.84 5.95
C GLY A 166 3.77 16.25 7.35
N LYS A 167 3.03 16.76 8.34
CA LYS A 167 3.00 16.16 9.67
C LYS A 167 2.23 14.85 9.62
N LEU A 168 2.88 13.77 10.02
CA LEU A 168 2.29 12.43 9.97
C LEU A 168 1.33 12.19 11.14
N PHE A 169 0.22 11.55 10.81
CA PHE A 169 -0.78 11.03 11.75
C PHE A 169 -0.99 9.54 11.52
N TRP A 170 -1.17 8.78 12.61
CA TRP A 170 -1.37 7.33 12.53
C TRP A 170 -2.19 6.79 13.68
N ILE A 171 -2.63 5.54 13.53
CA ILE A 171 -3.34 4.77 14.53
C ILE A 171 -2.65 3.45 14.82
N ASP A 172 -2.84 2.91 16.01
CA ASP A 172 -2.49 1.54 16.37
C ASP A 172 -3.69 0.84 17.06
N ASN A 173 -3.54 -0.43 17.40
CA ASN A 173 -4.64 -1.22 17.99
C ASN A 173 -5.20 -0.66 19.30
N THR A 174 -4.41 0.10 20.04
CA THR A 174 -4.75 0.47 21.42
C THR A 174 -4.90 1.97 21.61
N ARG A 175 -4.49 2.77 20.64
CA ARG A 175 -4.45 4.23 20.74
C ARG A 175 -5.04 4.86 19.50
N PRO A 176 -6.12 5.65 19.65
CA PRO A 176 -6.94 6.06 18.51
C PRO A 176 -6.25 7.01 17.54
N LEU A 177 -5.42 7.93 18.00
CA LEU A 177 -4.73 8.88 17.13
C LEU A 177 -3.40 9.30 17.72
N LYS A 178 -2.38 9.25 16.90
CA LYS A 178 -1.04 9.76 17.19
C LYS A 178 -0.59 10.70 16.08
N ALA A 179 0.32 11.59 16.41
CA ALA A 179 0.95 12.49 15.45
C ALA A 179 2.45 12.61 15.72
N ALA A 180 3.22 12.78 14.67
CA ALA A 180 4.62 13.15 14.78
C ALA A 180 4.73 14.57 15.33
N GLN A 181 5.41 14.73 16.47
CA GLN A 181 5.63 16.05 17.06
C GLN A 181 6.64 16.87 16.25
N PHE A 182 7.62 16.16 15.67
CA PHE A 182 8.65 16.73 14.80
C PHE A 182 8.74 15.91 13.52
N HIS A 183 9.23 16.53 12.46
CA HIS A 183 9.52 15.83 11.21
C HIS A 183 10.48 14.64 11.45
N PRO A 184 10.27 13.48 10.83
CA PRO A 184 11.05 12.26 11.06
C PRO A 184 12.56 12.42 10.97
N LYS A 185 13.04 13.30 10.10
CA LYS A 185 14.49 13.60 9.98
C LYS A 185 15.15 14.11 11.27
N TYR A 186 14.37 14.61 12.24
CA TYR A 186 14.85 15.10 13.52
C TYR A 186 14.71 14.08 14.66
N TRP A 187 14.20 12.90 14.37
CA TRP A 187 14.12 11.85 15.38
C TRP A 187 15.50 11.31 15.65
N LYS A 188 15.91 11.44 16.88
CA LYS A 188 17.17 10.83 17.33
C LYS A 188 16.97 9.33 17.51
N THR A 189 17.93 8.57 17.03
CA THR A 189 18.10 7.14 17.33
C THR A 189 18.39 6.91 18.78
#